data_b1930055cbd030110e6e1198890b3a3d
#
_entry.id   b1930055cbd030110e6e1198890b3a3d
#
_cell.length_a   1.000
_cell.length_b   1.000
_cell.length_c   1.000
_cell.angle_alpha   90.00
_cell.angle_beta   90.00
_cell.angle_gamma   90.00
#
_symmetry.space_group_name_H-M   'P 1'
#
loop_
_entity.id
_entity.type
_entity.pdbx_description
1 polymer ?
#
loop_
_entity_poly.entity_id
_entity_poly.type
_entity_poly.pdbx_seq_one_letter_code
_entity_poly.pdbx_strand_id
1 'polypeptide(L)'
;LIREWSGVVSLFSSPETEEDRAEEIKKTAESVGVKILYTGVRPPKGSVAEKILANAVFECITNTARHADGDELYITVSDDGAFFTARIGNNGRPPKAEIVEGGGLSSLRRITEMAGGSMKTESFPRFLLSVSIPKGEKEDER
;
A
#
# COMPACT_ATOMS: atom_id res chain seq x y z
N LEU A 1 7.70 20.30 -0.38
CA LEU A 1 8.18 19.23 -1.22
C LEU A 1 9.30 18.44 -0.58
N ILE A 2 10.32 19.13 -0.14
CA ILE A 2 11.42 18.47 0.54
C ILE A 2 10.92 17.82 1.82
N ARG A 3 10.01 18.51 2.49
CA ARG A 3 9.44 17.95 3.71
C ARG A 3 8.68 16.66 3.43
N GLU A 4 7.92 16.63 2.35
CA GLU A 4 7.19 15.42 1.99
C GLU A 4 8.15 14.31 1.65
N TRP A 5 9.21 14.65 0.91
CA TRP A 5 10.17 13.64 0.56
C TRP A 5 10.86 13.09 1.81
N SER A 6 11.18 13.96 2.74
CA SER A 6 11.78 13.53 3.99
C SER A 6 10.84 12.59 4.75
N GLY A 7 9.55 12.87 4.72
CA GLY A 7 8.58 11.99 5.34
C GLY A 7 8.57 10.61 4.71
N VAL A 8 8.62 10.57 3.39
CA VAL A 8 8.64 9.29 2.68
C VAL A 8 9.90 8.51 3.02
N VAL A 9 11.05 9.20 3.02
CA VAL A 9 12.29 8.54 3.39
C VAL A 9 12.22 8.03 4.82
N SER A 10 11.62 8.81 5.70
CA SER A 10 11.45 8.38 7.09
C SER A 10 10.64 7.10 7.22
N LEU A 11 9.66 6.91 6.33
CA LEU A 11 8.89 5.66 6.36
C LEU A 11 9.79 4.46 6.19
N PHE A 12 10.83 4.59 5.37
CA PHE A 12 11.71 3.46 5.08
C PHE A 12 12.88 3.36 6.04
N SER A 13 13.29 4.46 6.63
CA SER A 13 14.48 4.46 7.49
C SER A 13 14.17 4.89 8.91
N SER A 14 12.89 4.98 9.25
CA SER A 14 12.45 5.40 10.56
C SER A 14 12.99 4.45 11.62
N PRO A 15 13.31 4.93 12.82
CA PRO A 15 13.63 4.04 13.91
C PRO A 15 12.45 3.27 14.44
N GLU A 16 11.24 3.61 13.99
CA GLU A 16 10.06 2.85 14.41
C GLU A 16 10.16 1.41 13.97
N THR A 17 9.70 0.53 14.82
CA THR A 17 9.67 -0.87 14.49
C THR A 17 8.56 -1.16 13.50
N GLU A 18 8.61 -2.35 12.90
CA GLU A 18 7.53 -2.77 12.03
C GLU A 18 6.25 -2.96 12.80
N GLU A 19 6.35 -3.38 14.05
CA GLU A 19 5.17 -3.48 14.90
C GLU A 19 4.54 -2.12 15.11
N ASP A 20 5.36 -1.09 15.32
CA ASP A 20 4.83 0.26 15.49
C ASP A 20 4.09 0.73 14.24
N ARG A 21 4.65 0.42 13.09
CA ARG A 21 4.01 0.79 11.84
C ARG A 21 2.69 0.08 11.65
N ALA A 22 2.66 -1.23 11.93
CA ALA A 22 1.44 -2.01 11.81
C ALA A 22 0.37 -1.49 12.75
N GLU A 23 0.79 -1.13 13.96
CA GLU A 23 -0.14 -0.60 14.95
C GLU A 23 -0.71 0.74 14.50
N GLU A 24 0.11 1.57 13.90
CA GLU A 24 -0.32 2.87 13.42
C GLU A 24 -1.37 2.72 12.31
N ILE A 25 -1.13 1.80 11.39
CA ILE A 25 -2.08 1.54 10.32
C ILE A 25 -3.41 1.05 10.91
N LYS A 26 -3.33 0.16 11.87
CA LYS A 26 -4.53 -0.38 12.51
C LYS A 26 -5.32 0.73 13.20
N LYS A 27 -4.64 1.60 13.92
CA LYS A 27 -5.31 2.71 14.59
C LYS A 27 -5.95 3.66 13.60
N THR A 28 -5.28 3.92 12.50
CA THR A 28 -5.83 4.80 11.48
C THR A 28 -7.10 4.20 10.90
N ALA A 29 -7.06 2.90 10.58
CA ALA A 29 -8.24 2.23 10.04
C ALA A 29 -9.39 2.29 11.02
N GLU A 30 -9.11 2.02 12.29
CA GLU A 30 -10.16 2.06 13.31
C GLU A 30 -10.74 3.45 13.45
N SER A 31 -9.92 4.47 13.37
CA SER A 31 -10.39 5.84 13.56
C SER A 31 -11.33 6.30 12.46
N VAL A 32 -11.23 5.71 11.26
CA VAL A 32 -12.12 6.06 10.16
C VAL A 32 -13.15 4.97 9.89
N GLY A 33 -13.20 3.94 10.72
CA GLY A 33 -14.22 2.90 10.62
C GLY A 33 -14.01 1.90 9.50
N VAL A 34 -12.76 1.64 9.14
CA VAL A 34 -12.46 0.70 8.07
C VAL A 34 -11.84 -0.56 8.66
N LYS A 35 -12.41 -1.71 8.31
CA LYS A 35 -11.89 -3.00 8.73
C LYS A 35 -10.98 -3.55 7.65
N ILE A 36 -9.82 -4.04 8.04
CA ILE A 36 -8.85 -4.59 7.10
C ILE A 36 -8.95 -6.10 7.08
N LEU A 37 -9.11 -6.66 5.87
CA LEU A 37 -9.20 -8.10 5.67
C LEU A 37 -8.02 -8.52 4.79
N TYR A 38 -7.08 -9.22 5.38
CA TYR A 38 -5.83 -9.59 4.71
C TYR A 38 -5.85 -11.07 4.35
N THR A 39 -5.42 -11.38 3.12
CA THR A 39 -5.33 -12.75 2.63
C THR A 39 -4.01 -12.93 1.90
N GLY A 40 -3.35 -14.04 2.12
CA GLY A 40 -2.15 -14.37 1.38
C GLY A 40 -0.89 -14.29 2.22
N VAL A 41 0.22 -14.13 1.53
CA VAL A 41 1.53 -14.15 2.19
C VAL A 41 1.86 -12.76 2.72
N ARG A 42 2.85 -12.71 3.60
CA ARG A 42 3.34 -11.45 4.13
C ARG A 42 4.78 -11.29 3.71
N PRO A 43 5.13 -10.11 3.18
CA PRO A 43 6.54 -9.84 2.87
C PRO A 43 7.40 -9.92 4.13
N PRO A 44 8.67 -10.21 4.00
CA PRO A 44 9.54 -10.29 5.17
C PRO A 44 9.59 -8.97 5.94
N LYS A 45 9.69 -9.07 7.23
CA LYS A 45 9.79 -7.90 8.08
C LYS A 45 11.00 -7.07 7.71
N GLY A 46 10.79 -5.77 7.64
CA GLY A 46 11.86 -4.84 7.33
C GLY A 46 12.21 -4.75 5.87
N SER A 47 11.58 -5.55 5.03
CA SER A 47 11.89 -5.51 3.60
C SER A 47 11.28 -4.26 2.96
N VAL A 48 11.84 -3.90 1.82
CA VAL A 48 11.27 -2.80 1.03
C VAL A 48 9.84 -3.13 0.63
N ALA A 49 9.59 -4.40 0.30
CA ALA A 49 8.24 -4.81 -0.08
C ALA A 49 7.25 -4.56 1.05
N GLU A 50 7.64 -4.86 2.26
CA GLU A 50 6.74 -4.62 3.39
C GLU A 50 6.44 -3.14 3.56
N LYS A 51 7.45 -2.30 3.40
CA LYS A 51 7.27 -0.86 3.57
C LYS A 51 6.39 -0.27 2.48
N ILE A 52 6.57 -0.72 1.26
CA ILE A 52 5.73 -0.27 0.16
C ILE A 52 4.29 -0.73 0.38
N LEU A 53 4.13 -1.97 0.80
CA LEU A 53 2.79 -2.50 1.08
C LEU A 53 2.10 -1.68 2.17
N ALA A 54 2.83 -1.34 3.23
CA ALA A 54 2.25 -0.54 4.31
C ALA A 54 1.79 0.82 3.80
N ASN A 55 2.59 1.45 2.95
CA ASN A 55 2.20 2.71 2.32
C ASN A 55 0.94 2.55 1.49
N ALA A 56 0.89 1.48 0.71
CA ALA A 56 -0.26 1.24 -0.16
C ALA A 56 -1.53 1.05 0.66
N VAL A 57 -1.43 0.29 1.74
CA VAL A 57 -2.58 0.06 2.62
C VAL A 57 -3.05 1.37 3.23
N PHE A 58 -2.11 2.18 3.71
CA PHE A 58 -2.46 3.45 4.33
C PHE A 58 -3.20 4.36 3.36
N GLU A 59 -2.71 4.46 2.11
CA GLU A 59 -3.37 5.30 1.12
C GLU A 59 -4.76 4.78 0.80
N CYS A 60 -4.92 3.46 0.76
CA CYS A 60 -6.21 2.89 0.44
C CYS A 60 -7.21 3.04 1.58
N ILE A 61 -6.74 3.00 2.83
CA ILE A 61 -7.62 3.27 3.96
C ILE A 61 -8.21 4.66 3.84
N THR A 62 -7.36 5.64 3.57
CA THR A 62 -7.79 7.02 3.45
C THR A 62 -8.76 7.19 2.29
N ASN A 63 -8.43 6.59 1.15
CA ASN A 63 -9.30 6.69 -0.01
C ASN A 63 -10.66 6.05 0.23
N THR A 64 -10.66 4.90 0.89
CA THR A 64 -11.91 4.19 1.15
C THR A 64 -12.82 5.03 2.04
N ALA A 65 -12.26 5.58 3.10
CA ALA A 65 -13.05 6.37 4.04
C ALA A 65 -13.53 7.67 3.41
N ARG A 66 -12.67 8.30 2.61
CA ARG A 66 -12.95 9.65 2.12
C ARG A 66 -13.82 9.65 0.88
N HIS A 67 -13.61 8.68 -0.01
CA HIS A 67 -14.20 8.75 -1.35
C HIS A 67 -15.16 7.62 -1.67
N ALA A 68 -14.99 6.48 -1.07
CA ALA A 68 -15.80 5.31 -1.44
C ALA A 68 -16.91 5.03 -0.47
N ASP A 69 -16.88 5.64 0.71
CA ASP A 69 -17.91 5.44 1.71
C ASP A 69 -18.01 3.97 2.09
N GLY A 70 -16.88 3.26 2.07
CA GLY A 70 -16.85 1.86 2.43
C GLY A 70 -16.30 1.67 3.83
N ASP A 71 -16.48 0.47 4.35
CA ASP A 71 -15.98 0.14 5.68
C ASP A 71 -15.13 -1.11 5.71
N GLU A 72 -14.81 -1.68 4.55
CA GLU A 72 -13.92 -2.84 4.48
C GLU A 72 -12.88 -2.64 3.40
N LEU A 73 -11.66 -3.01 3.72
CA LEU A 73 -10.54 -2.97 2.80
C LEU A 73 -10.02 -4.38 2.63
N TYR A 74 -9.96 -4.85 1.40
CA TYR A 74 -9.51 -6.20 1.10
C TYR A 74 -8.10 -6.16 0.55
N ILE A 75 -7.19 -6.89 1.19
CA ILE A 75 -5.80 -6.96 0.77
C ILE A 75 -5.47 -8.40 0.45
N THR A 76 -5.01 -8.65 -0.77
CA THR A 76 -4.58 -9.97 -1.16
C THR A 76 -3.15 -9.87 -1.66
N VAL A 77 -2.25 -10.65 -1.08
CA VAL A 77 -0.83 -10.62 -1.46
C VAL A 77 -0.41 -12.01 -1.90
N SER A 78 0.16 -12.08 -3.07
CA SER A 78 0.66 -13.34 -3.62
C SER A 78 2.17 -13.22 -3.87
N ASP A 79 2.83 -14.37 -3.89
CA ASP A 79 4.26 -14.49 -4.11
C ASP A 79 4.44 -15.38 -5.32
N ASP A 80 4.93 -14.80 -6.43
CA ASP A 80 5.11 -15.57 -7.65
C ASP A 80 6.57 -15.99 -7.86
N GLY A 81 7.39 -15.87 -6.83
CA GLY A 81 8.79 -16.26 -6.91
C GLY A 81 9.72 -15.08 -7.11
N ALA A 82 9.35 -14.15 -7.97
CA ALA A 82 10.19 -12.99 -8.25
C ALA A 82 9.61 -11.71 -7.64
N PHE A 83 8.31 -11.67 -7.50
CA PHE A 83 7.61 -10.47 -7.03
C PHE A 83 6.56 -10.84 -5.99
N PHE A 84 6.31 -9.88 -5.09
CA PHE A 84 5.07 -9.88 -4.32
C PHE A 84 4.09 -9.02 -5.08
N THR A 85 2.88 -9.51 -5.27
CA THR A 85 1.83 -8.74 -5.91
C THR A 85 0.70 -8.53 -4.92
N ALA A 86 0.42 -7.28 -4.62
CA ALA A 86 -0.64 -6.92 -3.69
C ALA A 86 -1.79 -6.32 -4.46
N ARG A 87 -3.00 -6.75 -4.14
CA ARG A 87 -4.21 -6.18 -4.69
C ARG A 87 -5.05 -5.67 -3.54
N ILE A 88 -5.44 -4.41 -3.63
CA ILE A 88 -6.15 -3.75 -2.53
C ILE A 88 -7.41 -3.13 -3.09
N GLY A 89 -8.55 -3.60 -2.60
CA GLY A 89 -9.84 -3.07 -2.98
C GLY A 89 -10.68 -2.81 -1.76
N ASN A 90 -11.89 -2.29 -1.98
CA ASN A 90 -12.78 -2.01 -0.86
C ASN A 90 -14.22 -2.36 -1.26
N ASN A 91 -15.10 -2.30 -0.26
CA ASN A 91 -16.51 -2.62 -0.46
C ASN A 91 -17.36 -1.37 -0.68
N GLY A 92 -16.71 -0.23 -0.91
CA GLY A 92 -17.43 1.01 -1.11
C GLY A 92 -17.92 1.18 -2.52
N ARG A 93 -18.43 2.37 -2.80
CA ARG A 93 -18.94 2.69 -4.13
C ARG A 93 -17.78 2.91 -5.09
N PRO A 94 -17.99 2.61 -6.37
CA PRO A 94 -16.97 2.95 -7.36
C PRO A 94 -16.74 4.45 -7.42
N PRO A 95 -15.56 4.86 -7.88
CA PRO A 95 -15.35 6.29 -8.10
C PRO A 95 -16.35 6.84 -9.12
N LYS A 96 -16.68 8.11 -8.98
CA LYS A 96 -17.61 8.74 -9.91
C LYS A 96 -16.97 8.96 -11.27
N ALA A 97 -15.67 9.06 -11.30
CA ALA A 97 -14.92 9.24 -12.54
C ALA A 97 -13.60 8.53 -12.37
N GLU A 98 -12.87 8.39 -13.46
CA GLU A 98 -11.58 7.75 -13.40
C GLU A 98 -10.68 8.50 -12.42
N ILE A 99 -10.00 7.74 -11.57
CA ILE A 99 -9.15 8.36 -10.56
C ILE A 99 -7.89 8.89 -11.22
N VAL A 100 -7.59 10.14 -10.91
CA VAL A 100 -6.34 10.77 -11.34
C VAL A 100 -5.40 10.71 -10.15
N GLU A 101 -4.25 10.06 -10.38
CA GLU A 101 -3.29 9.92 -9.30
C GLU A 101 -2.71 11.27 -8.92
N GLY A 102 -2.62 11.49 -7.63
CA GLY A 102 -2.02 12.70 -7.10
C GLY A 102 -1.70 12.45 -5.65
N GLY A 103 -0.90 13.32 -5.06
CA GLY A 103 -0.57 13.20 -3.66
C GLY A 103 -0.04 11.80 -3.32
N GLY A 104 -0.76 11.09 -2.46
CA GLY A 104 -0.33 9.81 -1.95
C GLY A 104 -0.15 8.75 -3.00
N LEU A 105 -1.07 8.64 -3.94
CA LEU A 105 -0.96 7.62 -4.97
C LEU A 105 0.22 7.90 -5.90
N SER A 106 0.44 9.16 -6.21
CA SER A 106 1.57 9.54 -7.06
C SER A 106 2.88 9.21 -6.37
N SER A 107 2.98 9.51 -5.09
CA SER A 107 4.18 9.20 -4.31
C SER A 107 4.40 7.70 -4.22
N LEU A 108 3.33 6.96 -4.01
CA LEU A 108 3.42 5.50 -3.93
C LEU A 108 3.93 4.91 -5.23
N ARG A 109 3.43 5.41 -6.36
CA ARG A 109 3.91 4.93 -7.66
C ARG A 109 5.39 5.19 -7.81
N ARG A 110 5.83 6.38 -7.44
CA ARG A 110 7.25 6.73 -7.56
C ARG A 110 8.12 5.79 -6.72
N ILE A 111 7.73 5.56 -5.49
CA ILE A 111 8.50 4.70 -4.60
C ILE A 111 8.54 3.28 -5.14
N THR A 112 7.40 2.80 -5.62
CA THR A 112 7.31 1.45 -6.15
C THR A 112 8.20 1.28 -7.37
N GLU A 113 8.16 2.25 -8.28
CA GLU A 113 8.98 2.18 -9.48
C GLU A 113 10.46 2.31 -9.17
N MET A 114 10.81 3.12 -8.19
CA MET A 114 12.20 3.23 -7.76
C MET A 114 12.72 1.91 -7.20
N ALA A 115 11.85 1.10 -6.64
CA ALA A 115 12.23 -0.21 -6.12
C ALA A 115 12.23 -1.29 -7.21
N GLY A 116 11.93 -0.92 -8.43
CA GLY A 116 11.90 -1.88 -9.53
C GLY A 116 10.55 -2.54 -9.73
N GLY A 117 9.54 -2.05 -9.07
CA GLY A 117 8.20 -2.61 -9.18
C GLY A 117 7.30 -1.80 -10.09
N SER A 118 6.03 -2.10 -10.03
CA SER A 118 5.04 -1.41 -10.84
C SER A 118 3.74 -1.27 -10.06
N MET A 119 2.93 -0.31 -10.47
CA MET A 119 1.67 -0.02 -9.81
C MET A 119 0.62 0.25 -10.87
N LYS A 120 -0.58 -0.20 -10.58
CA LYS A 120 -1.70 0.01 -11.48
C LYS A 120 -2.93 0.33 -10.65
N THR A 121 -3.71 1.31 -11.10
CA THR A 121 -5.00 1.61 -10.48
C THR A 121 -6.09 1.36 -11.49
N GLU A 122 -7.20 0.81 -11.02
CA GLU A 122 -8.40 0.64 -11.82
C GLU A 122 -9.52 1.36 -11.09
N SER A 123 -10.32 2.09 -11.85
CA SER A 123 -11.41 2.87 -11.27
C SER A 123 -12.74 2.15 -11.36
N PHE A 124 -12.95 1.37 -12.42
CA PHE A 124 -14.24 0.75 -12.67
C PHE A 124 -14.03 -0.72 -13.00
N PRO A 125 -14.95 -1.58 -12.67
CA PRO A 125 -16.23 -1.31 -12.00
C PRO A 125 -16.07 -0.96 -10.53
N ARG A 126 -14.88 -1.15 -9.95
CA ARG A 126 -14.57 -0.79 -8.57
C ARG A 126 -13.13 -0.33 -8.51
N PHE A 127 -12.82 0.47 -7.53
CA PHE A 127 -11.43 0.86 -7.31
C PHE A 127 -10.61 -0.37 -6.95
N LEU A 128 -9.47 -0.50 -7.60
CA LEU A 128 -8.52 -1.58 -7.29
C LEU A 128 -7.11 -1.05 -7.51
N LEU A 129 -6.29 -1.19 -6.50
CA LEU A 129 -4.87 -0.85 -6.58
C LEU A 129 -4.07 -2.15 -6.63
N SER A 130 -3.20 -2.27 -7.63
CA SER A 130 -2.32 -3.42 -7.76
C SER A 130 -0.89 -2.94 -7.72
N VAL A 131 -0.08 -3.57 -6.87
CA VAL A 131 1.32 -3.20 -6.71
C VAL A 131 2.16 -4.46 -6.82
N SER A 132 3.13 -4.46 -7.73
CA SER A 132 4.09 -5.56 -7.85
C SER A 132 5.43 -5.08 -7.38
N ILE A 133 6.03 -5.78 -6.44
CA ILE A 133 7.27 -5.37 -5.83
C ILE A 133 8.27 -6.51 -5.91
N PRO A 134 9.49 -6.26 -6.44
CA PRO A 134 10.50 -7.33 -6.48
C PRO A 134 10.78 -7.83 -5.08
N LYS A 135 11.01 -9.13 -4.97
CA LYS A 135 11.30 -9.72 -3.67
C LYS A 135 12.67 -9.31 -3.16
N GLY A 136 13.50 -8.89 -4.03
CA GLY A 136 14.77 -8.36 -3.62
C GLY A 136 15.71 -9.39 -3.12
N GLU A 137 16.08 -10.05 -3.48
CA GLU A 137 16.88 -10.82 -2.94
C GLU A 137 18.13 -10.80 -3.23
N LYS A 138 18.41 -10.28 -3.44
CA LYS A 138 19.39 -10.36 -3.63
C LYS A 138 20.08 -10.53 -2.78
N GLU A 139 19.78 -10.45 -2.44
CA GLU A 139 20.23 -10.61 -1.69
C GLU A 139 20.62 -11.50 -1.19
N ASP A 140 20.22 -11.91 -1.39
CA ASP A 140 20.31 -12.75 -0.80
C ASP A 140 21.27 -13.42 -0.99
N GLU A 141 21.47 -13.52 -1.51
CA GLU A 141 22.24 -14.20 -1.65
C GLU A 141 23.32 -13.99 -1.44
N ARG A 142 23.54 -13.61 -1.20
CA ARG A 142 24.60 -13.56 -0.93
C ARG A 142 25.09 -13.98 -0.07
#